data_88411335e9508ba426b24c833d265d47
#
_entry.id   88411335e9508ba426b24c833d265d47
#
_cell.length_a   1.000
_cell.length_b   1.000
_cell.length_c   1.000
_cell.angle_alpha   90.00
_cell.angle_beta   90.00
_cell.angle_gamma   90.00
#
_symmetry.space_group_name_H-M   'P 1'
#
loop_
_entity.id
_entity.type
_entity.pdbx_description
1 polymer ?
#
loop_
_entity_poly.entity_id
_entity_poly.type
_entity_poly.pdbx_seq_one_letter_code
_entity_poly.pdbx_strand_id
1 'polypeptide(L)'
;MQKIVRLLIALGILVSTALPAQARDTTYMLPIEQGMNTKDALAKLDGSVKFYFAGQPTPAILKKIGTDVSNRKTNSFGKSDEKACNWVFLSALLAFQERAKELGANAVVNMVSYYNQDEKTSPTQFECHAGAFIAGVALKGDFVTIGDQ
;
A
#
# COMPACT_ATOMS: atom_id res chain seq x y z
N MET A 1 68.57 -25.29 -35.47
CA MET A 1 68.35 -24.20 -34.49
C MET A 1 66.92 -23.75 -34.59
N GLN A 2 66.03 -24.27 -33.75
CA GLN A 2 64.65 -23.94 -33.73
C GLN A 2 64.39 -22.87 -32.67
N LYS A 3 63.97 -21.68 -33.09
CA LYS A 3 63.52 -20.63 -32.19
C LYS A 3 62.05 -20.82 -31.86
N ILE A 4 61.75 -21.26 -30.65
CA ILE A 4 60.38 -21.36 -30.15
C ILE A 4 59.94 -19.98 -29.69
N VAL A 5 59.01 -19.38 -30.46
CA VAL A 5 58.34 -18.16 -30.09
C VAL A 5 57.21 -18.54 -29.13
N ARG A 6 57.35 -18.23 -27.84
CA ARG A 6 56.31 -18.38 -26.84
C ARG A 6 55.33 -17.19 -26.96
N LEU A 7 54.17 -17.43 -27.52
CA LEU A 7 53.06 -16.47 -27.56
C LEU A 7 52.34 -16.54 -26.20
N LEU A 8 52.55 -15.53 -25.36
CA LEU A 8 51.80 -15.38 -24.11
C LEU A 8 50.46 -14.73 -24.45
N ILE A 9 49.41 -15.53 -24.47
CA ILE A 9 48.03 -15.05 -24.54
C ILE A 9 47.63 -14.61 -23.12
N ALA A 10 47.66 -13.28 -22.88
CA ALA A 10 47.11 -12.70 -21.67
C ALA A 10 45.54 -12.72 -21.76
N LEU A 11 44.94 -13.69 -21.12
CA LEU A 11 43.46 -13.78 -21.00
C LEU A 11 43.03 -12.75 -19.95
N GLY A 12 42.67 -11.55 -20.40
CA GLY A 12 42.09 -10.51 -19.56
C GLY A 12 40.69 -10.93 -19.12
N ILE A 13 40.53 -11.35 -17.87
CA ILE A 13 39.21 -11.60 -17.25
C ILE A 13 38.61 -10.23 -16.97
N LEU A 14 37.65 -9.80 -17.81
CA LEU A 14 36.77 -8.68 -17.50
C LEU A 14 35.82 -9.13 -16.37
N VAL A 15 36.15 -8.76 -15.15
CA VAL A 15 35.22 -8.90 -14.02
C VAL A 15 34.18 -7.78 -14.18
N SER A 16 33.04 -8.10 -14.81
CA SER A 16 31.87 -7.23 -14.80
C SER A 16 31.33 -7.17 -13.38
N THR A 17 31.63 -6.10 -12.66
CA THR A 17 30.95 -5.79 -11.40
C THR A 17 29.52 -5.35 -11.72
N ALA A 18 28.58 -6.27 -11.75
CA ALA A 18 27.18 -5.96 -11.78
C ALA A 18 26.83 -5.29 -10.45
N LEU A 19 26.71 -3.96 -10.46
CA LEU A 19 26.13 -3.24 -9.33
C LEU A 19 24.68 -3.70 -9.19
N PRO A 20 24.23 -4.09 -7.99
CA PRO A 20 22.82 -4.40 -7.79
C PRO A 20 22.02 -3.13 -8.08
N ALA A 21 21.19 -3.16 -9.12
CA ALA A 21 20.21 -2.12 -9.36
C ALA A 21 19.18 -2.20 -8.21
N GLN A 22 19.34 -1.36 -7.20
CA GLN A 22 18.31 -1.21 -6.17
C GLN A 22 17.10 -0.55 -6.80
N ALA A 23 15.99 -1.29 -6.85
CA ALA A 23 14.71 -0.73 -7.22
C ALA A 23 14.33 0.36 -6.21
N ARG A 24 13.90 1.54 -6.71
CA ARG A 24 13.42 2.61 -5.86
C ARG A 24 12.20 2.13 -5.08
N ASP A 25 12.21 2.28 -3.77
CA ASP A 25 11.07 2.09 -2.88
C ASP A 25 11.05 3.24 -1.87
N THR A 26 10.21 4.23 -2.14
CA THR A 26 10.07 5.41 -1.30
C THR A 26 8.84 5.27 -0.42
N THR A 27 9.03 5.36 0.88
CA THR A 27 7.93 5.34 1.85
C THR A 27 7.37 6.74 2.05
N TYR A 28 6.06 6.87 1.91
CA TYR A 28 5.29 8.09 2.14
C TYR A 28 4.29 7.89 3.26
N MET A 29 4.14 8.91 4.11
CA MET A 29 3.00 9.05 5.02
C MET A 29 2.11 10.16 4.46
N LEU A 30 0.97 9.79 3.88
CA LEU A 30 0.08 10.73 3.20
C LEU A 30 -1.22 10.95 3.99
N PRO A 31 -1.83 12.14 3.88
CA PRO A 31 -3.06 12.43 4.61
C PRO A 31 -4.22 11.53 4.18
N ILE A 32 -4.86 10.87 5.15
CA ILE A 32 -6.07 10.05 4.93
C ILE A 32 -7.17 10.90 4.30
N GLU A 33 -7.39 12.10 4.84
CA GLU A 33 -8.40 13.03 4.34
C GLU A 33 -8.21 13.35 2.84
N GLN A 34 -6.98 13.60 2.42
CA GLN A 34 -6.66 13.83 1.01
C GLN A 34 -7.00 12.61 0.15
N GLY A 35 -6.61 11.42 0.59
CA GLY A 35 -6.89 10.17 -0.13
C GLY A 35 -8.38 9.88 -0.28
N MET A 36 -9.18 10.19 0.75
CA MET A 36 -10.62 10.00 0.76
C MET A 36 -11.40 11.09 0.02
N ASN A 37 -10.83 12.25 -0.20
CA ASN A 37 -11.47 13.39 -0.89
C ASN A 37 -11.03 13.53 -2.35
N THR A 38 -10.32 12.56 -2.92
CA THR A 38 -10.08 12.54 -4.36
C THR A 38 -11.40 12.38 -5.14
N LYS A 39 -11.46 12.90 -6.37
CA LYS A 39 -12.63 12.74 -7.22
C LYS A 39 -13.08 11.28 -7.36
N ASP A 40 -12.12 10.38 -7.50
CA ASP A 40 -12.40 8.94 -7.62
C ASP A 40 -12.92 8.35 -6.31
N ALA A 41 -12.38 8.75 -5.17
CA ALA A 41 -12.86 8.29 -3.86
C ALA A 41 -14.31 8.74 -3.62
N LEU A 42 -14.60 10.00 -3.87
CA LEU A 42 -15.97 10.54 -3.74
C LEU A 42 -16.98 9.88 -4.68
N ALA A 43 -16.54 9.43 -5.86
CA ALA A 43 -17.39 8.74 -6.81
C ALA A 43 -17.61 7.25 -6.50
N LYS A 44 -16.68 6.59 -5.85
CA LYS A 44 -16.65 5.12 -5.70
C LYS A 44 -16.96 4.63 -4.28
N LEU A 45 -16.63 5.40 -3.25
CA LEU A 45 -17.04 5.10 -1.88
C LEU A 45 -18.48 5.53 -1.71
N ASP A 46 -19.39 4.56 -1.56
CA ASP A 46 -20.85 4.81 -1.57
C ASP A 46 -21.39 5.21 -0.19
N GLY A 47 -20.54 5.28 0.81
CA GLY A 47 -20.91 5.68 2.18
C GLY A 47 -21.65 4.62 2.99
N SER A 48 -21.91 3.43 2.43
CA SER A 48 -22.54 2.31 3.13
C SER A 48 -21.66 1.73 4.22
N VAL A 49 -20.36 1.89 4.12
CA VAL A 49 -19.35 1.45 5.08
C VAL A 49 -18.54 2.66 5.52
N LYS A 50 -18.46 2.85 6.83
CA LYS A 50 -17.65 3.92 7.43
C LYS A 50 -16.26 3.40 7.77
N PHE A 51 -15.25 4.25 7.61
CA PHE A 51 -13.85 3.91 7.87
C PHE A 51 -13.31 4.77 9.01
N TYR A 52 -12.76 4.13 10.03
CA TYR A 52 -12.16 4.81 11.18
C TYR A 52 -10.75 4.26 11.42
N PHE A 53 -9.77 5.14 11.31
CA PHE A 53 -8.39 4.78 11.62
C PHE A 53 -8.15 4.78 13.14
N ALA A 54 -7.19 3.98 13.58
CA ALA A 54 -6.84 3.90 15.01
C ALA A 54 -6.45 5.29 15.55
N GLY A 55 -7.03 5.65 16.68
CA GLY A 55 -6.89 6.97 17.29
C GLY A 55 -7.98 7.98 16.88
N GLN A 56 -8.82 7.67 15.89
CA GLN A 56 -10.00 8.47 15.59
C GLN A 56 -11.16 8.09 16.52
N PRO A 57 -12.02 9.05 16.89
CA PRO A 57 -13.28 8.74 17.60
C PRO A 57 -14.15 7.82 16.75
N THR A 58 -14.68 6.76 17.37
CA THR A 58 -15.61 5.82 16.72
C THR A 58 -16.94 5.81 17.45
N PRO A 59 -18.08 5.62 16.71
CA PRO A 59 -19.36 5.33 17.34
C PRO A 59 -19.32 4.06 18.18
N ALA A 60 -20.35 3.84 18.98
CA ALA A 60 -20.48 2.62 19.76
C ALA A 60 -20.47 1.38 18.85
N ILE A 61 -19.55 0.48 19.11
CA ILE A 61 -19.46 -0.80 18.40
C ILE A 61 -20.49 -1.75 19.00
N LEU A 62 -21.45 -2.18 18.19
CA LEU A 62 -22.49 -3.13 18.59
C LEU A 62 -22.00 -4.57 18.50
N LYS A 63 -21.22 -4.89 17.45
CA LYS A 63 -20.70 -6.23 17.24
C LYS A 63 -19.41 -6.17 16.43
N LYS A 64 -18.39 -6.90 16.87
CA LYS A 64 -17.21 -7.20 16.07
C LYS A 64 -17.44 -8.50 15.30
N ILE A 65 -17.21 -8.46 13.98
CA ILE A 65 -17.41 -9.60 13.07
C ILE A 65 -16.09 -10.30 12.79
N GLY A 66 -15.02 -9.54 12.55
CA GLY A 66 -13.70 -10.10 12.26
C GLY A 66 -12.67 -9.02 12.01
N THR A 67 -11.48 -9.46 11.69
CA THR A 67 -10.35 -8.60 11.28
C THR A 67 -9.83 -9.10 9.94
N ASP A 68 -9.48 -8.20 9.04
CA ASP A 68 -8.91 -8.57 7.74
C ASP A 68 -7.84 -7.56 7.29
N VAL A 69 -7.10 -7.93 6.24
CA VAL A 69 -6.03 -7.13 5.63
C VAL A 69 -6.36 -6.88 4.16
N SER A 70 -6.23 -5.64 3.73
CA SER A 70 -6.29 -5.26 2.32
C SER A 70 -4.91 -4.82 1.87
N ASN A 71 -4.25 -5.64 1.06
CA ASN A 71 -2.96 -5.31 0.43
C ASN A 71 -3.19 -5.10 -1.06
N ARG A 72 -2.93 -3.87 -1.54
CA ARG A 72 -3.17 -3.48 -2.94
C ARG A 72 -1.93 -2.85 -3.55
N LYS A 73 -1.78 -3.08 -4.84
CA LYS A 73 -0.73 -2.50 -5.67
C LYS A 73 -1.33 -1.91 -6.93
N THR A 74 -0.69 -0.87 -7.45
CA THR A 74 -1.08 -0.24 -8.73
C THR A 74 0.16 0.08 -9.55
N ASN A 75 -0.04 0.22 -10.86
CA ASN A 75 0.99 0.74 -11.75
C ASN A 75 1.20 2.24 -11.48
N SER A 76 2.42 2.63 -11.17
CA SER A 76 2.82 4.02 -10.91
C SER A 76 3.58 4.67 -12.07
N PHE A 77 3.88 3.92 -13.14
CA PHE A 77 4.63 4.44 -14.28
C PHE A 77 3.93 5.65 -14.92
N GLY A 78 4.68 6.74 -15.11
CA GLY A 78 4.16 7.97 -15.70
C GLY A 78 3.19 8.77 -14.82
N LYS A 79 3.06 8.43 -13.54
CA LYS A 79 2.24 9.14 -12.56
C LYS A 79 3.13 9.70 -11.45
N SER A 80 2.67 10.76 -10.77
CA SER A 80 3.28 11.17 -9.52
C SER A 80 3.07 10.10 -8.45
N ASP A 81 4.01 9.97 -7.52
CA ASP A 81 3.89 9.02 -6.41
C ASP A 81 2.62 9.28 -5.58
N GLU A 82 2.30 10.54 -5.32
CA GLU A 82 1.09 10.94 -4.60
C GLU A 82 -0.18 10.46 -5.31
N LYS A 83 -0.27 10.66 -6.63
CA LYS A 83 -1.42 10.21 -7.42
C LYS A 83 -1.56 8.69 -7.39
N ALA A 84 -0.45 7.97 -7.55
CA ALA A 84 -0.44 6.51 -7.49
C ALA A 84 -0.80 6.01 -6.08
N CYS A 85 -0.28 6.65 -5.03
CA CYS A 85 -0.56 6.33 -3.65
C CYS A 85 -2.03 6.56 -3.28
N ASN A 86 -2.62 7.69 -3.67
CA ASN A 86 -4.04 7.96 -3.42
C ASN A 86 -4.94 6.96 -4.15
N TRP A 87 -4.58 6.57 -5.37
CA TRP A 87 -5.32 5.56 -6.12
C TRP A 87 -5.26 4.17 -5.46
N VAL A 88 -4.08 3.72 -5.04
CA VAL A 88 -3.93 2.42 -4.41
C VAL A 88 -4.53 2.38 -3.00
N PHE A 89 -4.51 3.50 -2.28
CA PHE A 89 -5.22 3.68 -1.01
C PHE A 89 -6.73 3.50 -1.20
N LEU A 90 -7.31 4.18 -2.19
CA LEU A 90 -8.72 3.99 -2.56
C LEU A 90 -9.02 2.53 -2.90
N SER A 91 -8.13 1.88 -3.65
CA SER A 91 -8.30 0.46 -4.00
C SER A 91 -8.33 -0.44 -2.76
N ALA A 92 -7.54 -0.12 -1.73
CA ALA A 92 -7.56 -0.84 -0.46
C ALA A 92 -8.88 -0.61 0.32
N LEU A 93 -9.40 0.62 0.33
CA LEU A 93 -10.68 0.96 0.96
C LEU A 93 -11.86 0.30 0.23
N LEU A 94 -11.85 0.29 -1.11
CA LEU A 94 -12.89 -0.38 -1.90
C LEU A 94 -12.94 -1.88 -1.63
N ALA A 95 -11.80 -2.53 -1.47
CA ALA A 95 -11.75 -3.93 -1.09
C ALA A 95 -12.35 -4.15 0.32
N PHE A 96 -12.10 -3.26 1.24
CA PHE A 96 -12.73 -3.30 2.57
C PHE A 96 -14.23 -3.01 2.51
N GLN A 97 -14.67 -2.07 1.67
CA GLN A 97 -16.10 -1.80 1.47
C GLN A 97 -16.84 -3.04 0.98
N GLU A 98 -16.34 -3.71 -0.04
CA GLU A 98 -16.95 -4.95 -0.54
C GLU A 98 -16.91 -6.06 0.51
N ARG A 99 -15.80 -6.25 1.19
CA ARG A 99 -15.68 -7.26 2.25
C ARG A 99 -16.64 -6.98 3.42
N ALA A 100 -16.78 -5.73 3.82
CA ALA A 100 -17.73 -5.33 4.87
C ALA A 100 -19.17 -5.65 4.48
N LYS A 101 -19.55 -5.36 3.24
CA LYS A 101 -20.90 -5.71 2.73
C LYS A 101 -21.15 -7.21 2.75
N GLU A 102 -20.17 -8.01 2.31
CA GLU A 102 -20.27 -9.48 2.37
C GLU A 102 -20.47 -10.01 3.79
N LEU A 103 -19.82 -9.39 4.77
CA LEU A 103 -19.89 -9.78 6.18
C LEU A 103 -21.10 -9.20 6.92
N GLY A 104 -21.85 -8.29 6.31
CA GLY A 104 -22.94 -7.55 6.98
C GLY A 104 -22.41 -6.49 7.96
N ALA A 105 -21.16 -6.03 7.79
CA ALA A 105 -20.59 -4.93 8.55
C ALA A 105 -20.97 -3.58 7.92
N ASN A 106 -21.13 -2.54 8.73
CA ASN A 106 -21.35 -1.17 8.28
C ASN A 106 -20.19 -0.22 8.61
N ALA A 107 -19.13 -0.75 9.25
CA ALA A 107 -17.91 0.00 9.48
C ALA A 107 -16.69 -0.90 9.53
N VAL A 108 -15.53 -0.30 9.23
CA VAL A 108 -14.20 -0.84 9.49
C VAL A 108 -13.52 0.11 10.45
N VAL A 109 -13.11 -0.38 11.62
CA VAL A 109 -12.54 0.43 12.70
C VAL A 109 -11.13 -0.05 13.07
N ASN A 110 -10.43 0.72 13.91
CA ASN A 110 -9.06 0.43 14.32
C ASN A 110 -8.13 0.20 13.12
N MET A 111 -8.36 0.92 12.03
CA MET A 111 -7.57 0.75 10.82
C MET A 111 -6.16 1.24 11.04
N VAL A 112 -5.20 0.45 10.59
CA VAL A 112 -3.77 0.78 10.61
C VAL A 112 -3.14 0.49 9.25
N SER A 113 -2.04 1.16 8.96
CA SER A 113 -1.17 0.73 7.86
C SER A 113 -0.46 -0.56 8.23
N TYR A 114 -0.34 -1.49 7.28
CA TYR A 114 0.13 -2.85 7.53
C TYR A 114 1.08 -3.37 6.44
N TYR A 115 1.91 -2.49 5.91
CA TYR A 115 2.85 -2.85 4.85
C TYR A 115 3.93 -3.79 5.40
N ASN A 116 4.22 -4.88 4.67
CA ASN A 116 5.11 -5.95 5.11
C ASN A 116 4.79 -6.51 6.50
N GLN A 117 3.51 -6.49 6.91
CA GLN A 117 3.02 -6.94 8.22
C GLN A 117 3.54 -6.10 9.40
N ASP A 118 4.03 -4.89 9.12
CA ASP A 118 4.41 -3.91 10.13
C ASP A 118 3.27 -2.92 10.38
N GLU A 119 2.76 -2.89 11.62
CA GLU A 119 1.65 -2.01 11.99
C GLU A 119 2.14 -0.60 12.25
N LYS A 120 1.58 0.36 11.51
CA LYS A 120 1.77 1.80 11.78
C LYS A 120 0.43 2.45 12.05
N THR A 121 0.29 2.92 13.27
CA THR A 121 -0.91 3.62 13.76
C THR A 121 -0.79 5.11 13.50
N SER A 122 -1.78 5.68 12.84
CA SER A 122 -1.93 7.12 12.71
C SER A 122 -3.40 7.46 12.48
N PRO A 123 -3.96 8.45 13.22
CA PRO A 123 -5.33 8.90 13.00
C PRO A 123 -5.47 9.79 11.76
N THR A 124 -4.38 10.26 11.16
CA THR A 124 -4.40 11.27 10.10
C THR A 124 -3.66 10.89 8.82
N GLN A 125 -2.81 9.85 8.87
CA GLN A 125 -1.97 9.48 7.73
C GLN A 125 -2.01 7.97 7.46
N PHE A 126 -1.85 7.60 6.19
CA PHE A 126 -1.63 6.22 5.76
C PHE A 126 -0.24 6.07 5.14
N GLU A 127 0.31 4.87 5.24
CA GLU A 127 1.60 4.52 4.63
C GLU A 127 1.41 4.04 3.20
N CYS A 128 2.24 4.54 2.29
CA CYS A 128 2.34 4.09 0.91
C CYS A 128 3.80 3.89 0.53
N HIS A 129 4.07 2.85 -0.21
CA HIS A 129 5.37 2.57 -0.82
C HIS A 129 5.28 2.80 -2.31
N ALA A 130 6.13 3.68 -2.85
CA ALA A 130 6.13 4.02 -4.27
C ALA A 130 7.49 3.76 -4.91
N GLY A 131 7.48 2.92 -5.91
CA GLY A 131 8.60 2.64 -6.80
C GLY A 131 8.45 3.31 -8.16
N ALA A 132 9.40 3.02 -9.08
CA ALA A 132 9.36 3.55 -10.45
C ALA A 132 8.14 3.03 -11.25
N PHE A 133 7.66 1.82 -10.94
CA PHE A 133 6.62 1.13 -11.70
C PHE A 133 5.42 0.71 -10.89
N ILE A 134 5.56 0.57 -9.56
CA ILE A 134 4.53 0.04 -8.68
C ILE A 134 4.45 0.91 -7.43
N ALA A 135 3.20 1.22 -7.02
CA ALA A 135 2.90 1.74 -5.69
C ALA A 135 2.03 0.74 -4.93
N GLY A 136 2.23 0.65 -3.62
CA GLY A 136 1.55 -0.30 -2.74
C GLY A 136 1.05 0.32 -1.44
N VAL A 137 -0.13 -0.10 -1.00
CA VAL A 137 -0.73 0.21 0.30
C VAL A 137 -1.26 -1.08 0.90
N ALA A 138 -0.98 -1.31 2.16
CA ALA A 138 -1.61 -2.35 2.95
C ALA A 138 -2.29 -1.75 4.17
N LEU A 139 -3.53 -2.13 4.41
CA LEU A 139 -4.33 -1.73 5.54
C LEU A 139 -4.82 -2.97 6.29
N LYS A 140 -4.93 -2.87 7.60
CA LYS A 140 -5.57 -3.86 8.47
C LYS A 140 -6.67 -3.16 9.25
N GLY A 141 -7.80 -3.83 9.46
CA GLY A 141 -8.92 -3.25 10.19
C GLY A 141 -9.89 -4.27 10.71
N ASP A 142 -10.70 -3.85 11.68
CA ASP A 142 -11.75 -4.63 12.29
C ASP A 142 -13.10 -4.33 11.65
N PHE A 143 -13.76 -5.35 11.15
CA PHE A 143 -15.12 -5.28 10.60
C PHE A 143 -16.14 -5.36 11.72
N VAL A 144 -16.98 -4.34 11.80
CA VAL A 144 -17.94 -4.19 12.89
C VAL A 144 -19.31 -3.72 12.40
N THR A 145 -20.33 -3.90 13.23
CA THR A 145 -21.55 -3.10 13.15
C THR A 145 -21.48 -1.99 14.18
N ILE A 146 -21.81 -0.79 13.77
CA ILE A 146 -21.96 0.39 14.63
C ILE A 146 -23.42 0.82 14.65
N GLY A 147 -23.84 1.49 15.74
CA GLY A 147 -25.17 2.08 15.83
C GLY A 147 -25.34 3.27 14.89
N ASP A 148 -26.60 3.62 14.60
CA ASP A 148 -26.96 4.83 13.87
C ASP A 148 -26.50 6.07 14.67
N GLN A 149 -25.96 7.06 13.94
CA GLN A 149 -25.61 8.38 14.48
C GLN A 149 -26.73 9.36 14.24
#